data_6b9c80128018b62c60e0537dede46e52
#
_entry.id   6b9c80128018b62c60e0537dede46e52
#
_cell.length_a   1.000
_cell.length_b   1.000
_cell.length_c   1.000
_cell.angle_alpha   90.00
_cell.angle_beta   90.00
_cell.angle_gamma   90.00
#
_symmetry.space_group_name_H-M   'P 1'
#
loop_
_entity.id
_entity.type
_entity.pdbx_description
1 polymer ?
#
loop_
_entity_poly.entity_id
_entity_poly.type
_entity_poly.pdbx_seq_one_letter_code
_entity_poly.pdbx_strand_id
1 'polypeptide(L)'
;MKEKKFAIQHYSWETNGYEPKVEFTLNMAENGFHMHIQVWESDPLREKTEHFQFVHEDSCVEWFVNFAPEINDRYFNFEVNANGCMNVSFRKDRYDSISMAVEDVESLGIETVIHENTWEVDYIVPFTLIKKYIPGYEYSEGMAIRTNFYKCGEKTAFPHYGMWNKVDTPKPDFHRPEIFKEIVLD
;
A
#
# COMPACT_ATOMS: atom_id res chain seq x y z
N MET A 1 -8.70 -7.75 -16.57
CA MET A 1 -8.91 -7.95 -15.11
C MET A 1 -10.17 -7.22 -14.69
N LYS A 2 -11.04 -7.87 -13.93
CA LYS A 2 -12.20 -7.21 -13.31
C LYS A 2 -11.73 -6.39 -12.11
N GLU A 3 -12.43 -5.28 -11.84
CA GLU A 3 -12.22 -4.49 -10.63
C GLU A 3 -12.26 -5.35 -9.37
N LYS A 4 -11.29 -5.16 -8.48
CA LYS A 4 -11.24 -5.84 -7.18
C LYS A 4 -11.27 -4.82 -6.05
N LYS A 5 -12.13 -5.06 -5.05
CA LYS A 5 -12.28 -4.17 -3.88
C LYS A 5 -11.88 -4.87 -2.61
N PHE A 6 -11.16 -4.15 -1.77
CA PHE A 6 -10.71 -4.59 -0.46
C PHE A 6 -11.01 -3.50 0.56
N ALA A 7 -11.27 -3.89 1.79
CA ALA A 7 -11.48 -2.94 2.87
C ALA A 7 -10.66 -3.34 4.09
N ILE A 8 -10.19 -2.37 4.84
CA ILE A 8 -9.61 -2.63 6.16
C ILE A 8 -10.68 -3.24 7.05
N GLN A 9 -10.37 -4.36 7.70
CA GLN A 9 -11.31 -5.17 8.48
C GLN A 9 -10.89 -5.38 9.94
N HIS A 10 -9.60 -5.17 10.23
CA HIS A 10 -9.01 -5.44 11.53
C HIS A 10 -8.20 -4.24 11.98
N TYR A 11 -8.34 -3.86 13.23
CA TYR A 11 -7.48 -2.91 13.92
C TYR A 11 -6.84 -3.61 15.12
N SER A 12 -5.56 -3.38 15.35
CA SER A 12 -4.79 -4.06 16.41
C SER A 12 -3.79 -3.10 17.05
N TRP A 13 -3.24 -3.53 18.19
CA TRP A 13 -2.18 -2.90 18.99
C TRP A 13 -2.60 -1.63 19.74
N GLU A 14 -3.53 -0.82 19.20
CA GLU A 14 -4.10 0.33 19.89
C GLU A 14 -5.53 0.04 20.36
N THR A 15 -5.91 0.67 21.47
CA THR A 15 -7.22 0.44 22.11
C THR A 15 -8.04 1.73 22.27
N ASN A 16 -7.69 2.79 21.52
CA ASN A 16 -8.35 4.08 21.56
C ASN A 16 -9.72 4.12 20.85
N GLY A 17 -10.06 3.03 20.12
CA GLY A 17 -11.34 2.90 19.41
C GLY A 17 -11.41 3.66 18.09
N TYR A 18 -10.31 4.25 17.62
CA TYR A 18 -10.28 4.93 16.32
C TYR A 18 -9.98 3.93 15.19
N GLU A 19 -10.99 3.66 14.38
CA GLU A 19 -10.97 2.65 13.31
C GLU A 19 -11.52 3.24 12.00
N PRO A 20 -10.78 4.14 11.33
CA PRO A 20 -11.26 4.79 10.10
C PRO A 20 -11.54 3.77 9.00
N LYS A 21 -12.71 3.91 8.34
CA LYS A 21 -13.04 3.09 7.19
C LYS A 21 -12.07 3.39 6.04
N VAL A 22 -11.55 2.34 5.38
CA VAL A 22 -10.68 2.45 4.21
C VAL A 22 -11.06 1.39 3.19
N GLU A 23 -11.19 1.82 1.94
CA GLU A 23 -11.43 0.96 0.79
C GLU A 23 -10.31 1.12 -0.25
N PHE A 24 -9.84 0.00 -0.76
CA PHE A 24 -8.86 -0.11 -1.84
C PHE A 24 -9.56 -0.69 -3.06
N THR A 25 -9.36 -0.07 -4.21
CA THR A 25 -9.88 -0.54 -5.50
C THR A 25 -8.71 -0.76 -6.46
N LEU A 26 -8.51 -2.00 -6.85
CA LEU A 26 -7.47 -2.40 -7.79
C LEU A 26 -8.10 -2.64 -9.16
N ASN A 27 -7.61 -1.91 -10.14
CA ASN A 27 -8.02 -2.00 -11.54
C ASN A 27 -6.83 -2.25 -12.45
N MET A 28 -7.11 -2.66 -13.69
CA MET A 28 -6.14 -2.67 -14.76
C MET A 28 -6.14 -1.33 -15.48
N ALA A 29 -4.98 -0.69 -15.58
CA ALA A 29 -4.71 0.40 -16.50
C ALA A 29 -4.09 -0.14 -17.81
N GLU A 30 -3.95 0.70 -18.83
CA GLU A 30 -3.37 0.32 -20.11
C GLU A 30 -1.95 -0.27 -19.97
N ASN A 31 -1.15 0.28 -19.04
CA ASN A 31 0.27 -0.04 -18.90
C ASN A 31 0.67 -0.54 -17.49
N GLY A 32 -0.30 -0.88 -16.63
CA GLY A 32 -0.01 -1.27 -15.26
C GLY A 32 -1.26 -1.53 -14.41
N PHE A 33 -1.08 -1.52 -13.11
CA PHE A 33 -2.14 -1.64 -12.13
C PHE A 33 -2.52 -0.26 -11.58
N HIS A 34 -3.78 0.13 -11.70
CA HIS A 34 -4.32 1.32 -11.08
C HIS A 34 -4.83 0.99 -9.68
N MET A 35 -4.33 1.70 -8.69
CA MET A 35 -4.79 1.66 -7.31
C MET A 35 -5.52 2.96 -7.00
N HIS A 36 -6.78 2.85 -6.60
CA HIS A 36 -7.56 3.92 -5.99
C HIS A 36 -7.85 3.56 -4.53
N ILE A 37 -7.61 4.50 -3.62
CA ILE A 37 -7.80 4.30 -2.18
C ILE A 37 -8.67 5.42 -1.64
N GLN A 38 -9.77 5.08 -0.97
CA GLN A 38 -10.62 6.03 -0.29
C GLN A 38 -10.60 5.83 1.21
N VAL A 39 -10.37 6.91 1.95
CA VAL A 39 -10.25 6.93 3.41
C VAL A 39 -11.31 7.85 4.00
N TRP A 40 -12.11 7.35 4.94
CA TRP A 40 -13.07 8.15 5.72
C TRP A 40 -12.39 8.63 6.99
N GLU A 41 -11.70 9.74 6.89
CA GLU A 41 -10.93 10.39 7.94
C GLU A 41 -10.98 11.90 7.71
N SER A 42 -11.44 12.66 8.72
CA SER A 42 -11.43 14.11 8.68
C SER A 42 -10.08 14.65 9.13
N ASP A 43 -9.62 15.73 8.52
CA ASP A 43 -8.37 16.43 8.88
C ASP A 43 -7.16 15.47 9.03
N PRO A 44 -6.79 14.73 7.97
CA PRO A 44 -5.71 13.78 8.03
C PRO A 44 -4.38 14.46 8.39
N LEU A 45 -3.60 13.88 9.31
CA LEU A 45 -2.25 14.34 9.60
C LEU A 45 -1.38 14.17 8.35
N ARG A 46 -0.64 15.23 7.95
CA ARG A 46 0.15 15.28 6.71
C ARG A 46 1.36 16.21 6.83
N GLU A 47 2.23 15.91 7.77
CA GLU A 47 3.43 16.70 8.02
C GLU A 47 4.61 16.35 7.09
N LYS A 48 4.64 15.12 6.59
CA LYS A 48 5.67 14.67 5.66
C LYS A 48 5.34 15.18 4.25
N THR A 49 6.28 15.91 3.65
CA THR A 49 6.10 16.63 2.39
C THR A 49 7.05 16.16 1.27
N GLU A 50 7.87 15.14 1.56
CA GLU A 50 8.84 14.59 0.61
C GLU A 50 8.74 13.07 0.56
N HIS A 51 9.05 12.48 -0.59
CA HIS A 51 9.17 11.03 -0.72
C HIS A 51 10.26 10.48 0.21
N PHE A 52 10.12 9.21 0.59
CA PHE A 52 11.03 8.46 1.49
C PHE A 52 11.13 8.98 2.93
N GLN A 53 10.36 9.99 3.32
CA GLN A 53 10.15 10.30 4.73
C GLN A 53 9.34 9.20 5.42
N PHE A 54 9.26 9.23 6.75
CA PHE A 54 8.46 8.28 7.54
C PHE A 54 6.96 8.60 7.43
N VAL A 55 6.39 8.39 6.23
CA VAL A 55 4.99 8.71 5.93
C VAL A 55 3.98 7.95 6.78
N HIS A 56 4.37 6.80 7.36
CA HIS A 56 3.56 6.02 8.31
C HIS A 56 3.30 6.75 9.64
N GLU A 57 4.07 7.81 9.96
CA GLU A 57 3.80 8.67 11.09
C GLU A 57 2.57 9.56 10.88
N ASP A 58 2.29 9.92 9.62
CA ASP A 58 1.10 10.67 9.19
C ASP A 58 -0.11 9.74 8.99
N SER A 59 -1.25 10.32 8.60
CA SER A 59 -2.37 9.56 8.05
C SER A 59 -1.91 8.88 6.75
N CYS A 60 -1.72 7.57 6.80
CA CYS A 60 -1.06 6.79 5.77
C CYS A 60 -1.88 5.55 5.38
N VAL A 61 -1.88 5.21 4.11
CA VAL A 61 -2.41 3.95 3.56
C VAL A 61 -1.29 3.19 2.86
N GLU A 62 -1.35 1.86 2.91
CA GLU A 62 -0.25 1.04 2.43
C GLU A 62 -0.76 -0.16 1.62
N TRP A 63 -0.08 -0.42 0.52
CA TRP A 63 -0.26 -1.62 -0.28
C TRP A 63 1.05 -2.41 -0.35
N PHE A 64 1.06 -3.60 0.24
CA PHE A 64 2.20 -4.51 0.17
C PHE A 64 1.87 -5.65 -0.78
N VAL A 65 2.70 -5.85 -1.82
CA VAL A 65 2.38 -6.79 -2.89
C VAL A 65 3.60 -7.48 -3.49
N ASN A 66 3.52 -8.79 -3.62
CA ASN A 66 4.38 -9.58 -4.49
C ASN A 66 3.61 -9.86 -5.80
N PHE A 67 4.03 -9.22 -6.88
CA PHE A 67 3.40 -9.34 -8.20
C PHE A 67 3.71 -10.66 -8.93
N ALA A 68 4.70 -11.41 -8.48
CA ALA A 68 5.14 -12.63 -9.17
C ALA A 68 5.66 -13.68 -8.17
N PRO A 69 4.79 -14.21 -7.29
CA PRO A 69 5.19 -15.14 -6.23
C PRO A 69 5.83 -16.43 -6.75
N GLU A 70 5.57 -16.81 -7.99
CA GLU A 70 6.13 -18.01 -8.61
C GLU A 70 7.64 -17.89 -8.96
N ILE A 71 8.14 -16.65 -9.15
CA ILE A 71 9.53 -16.41 -9.60
C ILE A 71 10.31 -15.49 -8.67
N ASN A 72 9.67 -14.95 -7.61
CA ASN A 72 10.26 -13.96 -6.73
C ASN A 72 9.69 -14.08 -5.31
N ASP A 73 10.55 -13.95 -4.30
CA ASP A 73 10.18 -13.96 -2.89
C ASP A 73 10.09 -12.58 -2.24
N ARG A 74 10.31 -11.51 -3.01
CA ARG A 74 10.25 -10.12 -2.54
C ARG A 74 8.90 -9.49 -2.86
N TYR A 75 8.56 -8.44 -2.14
CA TYR A 75 7.36 -7.64 -2.32
C TYR A 75 7.68 -6.15 -2.38
N PHE A 76 6.83 -5.40 -3.03
CA PHE A 76 6.83 -3.94 -2.94
C PHE A 76 5.99 -3.51 -1.73
N ASN A 77 6.46 -2.51 -0.97
CA ASN A 77 5.64 -1.77 -0.05
C ASN A 77 5.44 -0.35 -0.59
N PHE A 78 4.20 -0.01 -0.89
CA PHE A 78 3.78 1.34 -1.28
C PHE A 78 3.08 1.96 -0.08
N GLU A 79 3.74 2.87 0.62
CA GLU A 79 3.22 3.59 1.78
C GLU A 79 3.01 5.04 1.38
N VAL A 80 1.80 5.56 1.42
CA VAL A 80 1.47 6.92 0.95
C VAL A 80 0.63 7.67 1.95
N ASN A 81 1.04 8.91 2.29
CA ASN A 81 0.28 9.80 3.16
C ASN A 81 -0.72 10.66 2.38
N ALA A 82 -1.53 11.43 3.09
CA ALA A 82 -2.53 12.30 2.48
C ALA A 82 -1.98 13.51 1.69
N ASN A 83 -0.66 13.76 1.72
CA ASN A 83 0.02 14.69 0.81
C ASN A 83 0.44 14.06 -0.52
N GLY A 84 0.31 12.74 -0.70
CA GLY A 84 0.83 12.02 -1.85
C GLY A 84 2.33 11.75 -1.78
N CYS A 85 2.94 11.93 -0.61
CA CYS A 85 4.33 11.54 -0.39
C CYS A 85 4.40 10.05 -0.13
N MET A 86 5.30 9.37 -0.80
CA MET A 86 5.40 7.91 -0.75
C MET A 86 6.76 7.47 -0.24
N ASN A 87 6.73 6.48 0.67
CA ASN A 87 7.87 5.64 0.99
C ASN A 87 7.65 4.28 0.32
N VAL A 88 8.58 3.88 -0.54
CA VAL A 88 8.46 2.65 -1.31
C VAL A 88 9.80 1.94 -1.42
N SER A 89 9.78 0.62 -1.26
CA SER A 89 10.95 -0.22 -1.46
C SER A 89 10.56 -1.62 -1.93
N PHE A 90 11.54 -2.36 -2.43
CA PHE A 90 11.42 -3.74 -2.84
C PHE A 90 12.09 -4.63 -1.79
N ARG A 91 11.29 -5.38 -1.03
CA ARG A 91 11.68 -6.02 0.23
C ARG A 91 11.56 -7.53 0.18
N LYS A 92 12.43 -8.20 0.92
CA LYS A 92 12.23 -9.59 1.32
C LYS A 92 11.51 -9.68 2.67
N ASP A 93 11.89 -8.82 3.60
CA ASP A 93 11.32 -8.70 4.94
C ASP A 93 11.51 -7.26 5.47
N ARG A 94 11.32 -7.05 6.76
CA ARG A 94 11.49 -5.74 7.41
C ARG A 94 12.91 -5.16 7.27
N TYR A 95 13.94 -6.00 7.21
CA TYR A 95 15.35 -5.60 7.31
C TYR A 95 16.10 -5.69 5.97
N ASP A 96 15.68 -6.60 5.09
CA ASP A 96 16.26 -6.75 3.73
C ASP A 96 15.40 -5.98 2.73
N SER A 97 15.85 -4.76 2.41
CA SER A 97 15.12 -3.87 1.50
C SER A 97 16.05 -3.18 0.50
N ILE A 98 15.53 -2.95 -0.69
CA ILE A 98 16.13 -2.15 -1.75
C ILE A 98 15.24 -0.92 -1.92
N SER A 99 15.77 0.27 -1.58
CA SER A 99 15.07 1.53 -1.83
C SER A 99 14.90 1.76 -3.32
N MET A 100 13.74 2.26 -3.71
CA MET A 100 13.49 2.65 -5.09
C MET A 100 14.08 4.03 -5.38
N ALA A 101 14.32 4.32 -6.66
CA ALA A 101 14.77 5.64 -7.08
C ALA A 101 13.62 6.65 -7.04
N VAL A 102 13.93 7.95 -6.93
CA VAL A 102 12.90 9.02 -6.92
C VAL A 102 12.10 8.97 -8.22
N GLU A 103 12.75 8.77 -9.35
CA GLU A 103 12.13 8.70 -10.67
C GLU A 103 11.14 7.52 -10.78
N ASP A 104 11.39 6.44 -10.06
CA ASP A 104 10.46 5.29 -9.98
C ASP A 104 9.17 5.70 -9.25
N VAL A 105 9.30 6.46 -8.15
CA VAL A 105 8.13 6.97 -7.41
C VAL A 105 7.36 8.00 -8.25
N GLU A 106 8.06 8.92 -8.91
CA GLU A 106 7.44 9.91 -9.79
C GLU A 106 6.69 9.25 -10.96
N SER A 107 7.17 8.10 -11.45
CA SER A 107 6.53 7.34 -12.53
C SER A 107 5.15 6.76 -12.15
N LEU A 108 4.82 6.68 -10.86
CA LEU A 108 3.53 6.21 -10.37
C LEU A 108 2.40 7.22 -10.63
N GLY A 109 2.72 8.52 -10.83
CA GLY A 109 1.73 9.57 -11.07
C GLY A 109 0.75 9.70 -9.90
N ILE A 110 1.27 9.83 -8.68
CA ILE A 110 0.46 9.87 -7.46
C ILE A 110 -0.37 11.15 -7.42
N GLU A 111 -1.66 11.00 -7.25
CA GLU A 111 -2.62 12.10 -7.06
C GLU A 111 -3.36 11.90 -5.74
N THR A 112 -3.58 12.98 -4.99
CA THR A 112 -4.37 12.98 -3.76
C THR A 112 -5.43 14.06 -3.78
N VAL A 113 -6.61 13.76 -3.26
CA VAL A 113 -7.68 14.74 -3.09
C VAL A 113 -8.17 14.68 -1.64
N ILE A 114 -8.26 15.84 -1.01
CA ILE A 114 -8.74 15.96 0.37
C ILE A 114 -10.09 16.67 0.38
N HIS A 115 -11.07 16.04 0.99
CA HIS A 115 -12.41 16.55 1.23
C HIS A 115 -12.62 16.81 2.74
N GLU A 116 -13.78 17.33 3.11
CA GLU A 116 -14.10 17.63 4.52
C GLU A 116 -13.99 16.42 5.46
N ASN A 117 -14.45 15.24 5.00
CA ASN A 117 -14.54 14.04 5.83
C ASN A 117 -13.86 12.80 5.20
N THR A 118 -13.20 12.96 4.07
CA THR A 118 -12.53 11.88 3.36
C THR A 118 -11.29 12.41 2.65
N TRP A 119 -10.39 11.50 2.31
CA TRP A 119 -9.32 11.77 1.35
C TRP A 119 -9.12 10.56 0.45
N GLU A 120 -8.55 10.80 -0.71
CA GLU A 120 -8.38 9.81 -1.75
C GLU A 120 -6.95 9.84 -2.28
N VAL A 121 -6.48 8.69 -2.72
CA VAL A 121 -5.18 8.52 -3.40
C VAL A 121 -5.39 7.68 -4.64
N ASP A 122 -4.82 8.14 -5.75
CA ASP A 122 -4.76 7.41 -7.01
C ASP A 122 -3.30 7.29 -7.46
N TYR A 123 -2.90 6.13 -7.97
CA TYR A 123 -1.62 5.93 -8.64
C TYR A 123 -1.63 4.70 -9.52
N ILE A 124 -0.71 4.65 -10.48
CA ILE A 124 -0.51 3.50 -11.36
C ILE A 124 0.86 2.88 -11.09
N VAL A 125 0.91 1.56 -10.90
CA VAL A 125 2.16 0.79 -10.86
C VAL A 125 2.43 0.25 -12.26
N PRO A 126 3.33 0.86 -13.05
CA PRO A 126 3.57 0.45 -14.44
C PRO A 126 4.20 -0.95 -14.51
N PHE A 127 3.85 -1.74 -15.53
CA PHE A 127 4.51 -3.03 -15.77
C PHE A 127 6.01 -2.90 -15.99
N THR A 128 6.46 -1.78 -16.56
CA THR A 128 7.88 -1.48 -16.75
C THR A 128 8.62 -1.34 -15.42
N LEU A 129 7.98 -0.75 -14.41
CA LEU A 129 8.53 -0.66 -13.07
C LEU A 129 8.62 -2.04 -12.42
N ILE A 130 7.58 -2.86 -12.52
CA ILE A 130 7.61 -4.23 -11.99
C ILE A 130 8.72 -5.04 -12.66
N LYS A 131 8.85 -4.97 -13.98
CA LYS A 131 9.92 -5.65 -14.76
C LYS A 131 11.33 -5.20 -14.38
N LYS A 132 11.51 -3.93 -14.01
CA LYS A 132 12.79 -3.39 -13.54
C LYS A 132 13.30 -4.11 -12.28
N TYR A 133 12.41 -4.42 -11.36
CA TYR A 133 12.73 -5.07 -10.08
C TYR A 133 12.56 -6.59 -10.11
N ILE A 134 11.69 -7.10 -10.97
CA ILE A 134 11.44 -8.53 -11.16
C ILE A 134 11.72 -8.89 -12.63
N PRO A 135 12.97 -9.15 -13.00
CA PRO A 135 13.31 -9.61 -14.35
C PRO A 135 12.52 -10.87 -14.70
N GLY A 136 11.89 -10.88 -15.87
CA GLY A 136 11.03 -11.99 -16.31
C GLY A 136 9.56 -11.85 -15.94
N TYR A 137 9.17 -10.78 -15.22
CA TYR A 137 7.75 -10.50 -15.00
C TYR A 137 7.02 -10.28 -16.33
N GLU A 138 5.94 -11.00 -16.54
CA GLU A 138 4.99 -10.79 -17.64
C GLU A 138 3.58 -10.90 -17.07
N TYR A 139 2.78 -9.85 -17.28
CA TYR A 139 1.37 -9.92 -16.91
C TYR A 139 0.63 -10.91 -17.80
N SER A 140 -0.21 -11.73 -17.20
CA SER A 140 -1.20 -12.56 -17.90
C SER A 140 -2.49 -12.60 -17.10
N GLU A 141 -3.62 -12.64 -17.81
CA GLU A 141 -4.92 -12.83 -17.16
C GLU A 141 -4.95 -14.15 -16.41
N GLY A 142 -5.51 -14.13 -15.19
CA GLY A 142 -5.56 -15.29 -14.32
C GLY A 142 -4.29 -15.52 -13.48
N MET A 143 -3.26 -14.68 -13.62
CA MET A 143 -2.10 -14.78 -12.73
C MET A 143 -2.48 -14.44 -11.29
N ALA A 144 -1.74 -15.02 -10.34
CA ALA A 144 -1.91 -14.72 -8.93
C ALA A 144 -0.86 -13.72 -8.45
N ILE A 145 -1.26 -12.86 -7.52
CA ILE A 145 -0.36 -12.02 -6.70
C ILE A 145 -0.57 -12.33 -5.23
N ARG A 146 0.41 -12.04 -4.38
CA ARG A 146 0.25 -12.13 -2.93
C ARG A 146 0.32 -10.74 -2.33
N THR A 147 -0.66 -10.38 -1.50
CA THR A 147 -0.81 -9.01 -1.04
C THR A 147 -1.47 -8.87 0.33
N ASN A 148 -1.23 -7.72 0.95
CA ASN A 148 -2.04 -7.20 2.06
C ASN A 148 -2.17 -5.67 1.93
N PHE A 149 -3.17 -5.11 2.61
CA PHE A 149 -3.47 -3.68 2.62
C PHE A 149 -3.53 -3.18 4.06
N TYR A 150 -3.05 -1.96 4.29
CA TYR A 150 -2.92 -1.41 5.62
C TYR A 150 -3.36 0.06 5.70
N LYS A 151 -3.72 0.47 6.88
CA LYS A 151 -3.94 1.87 7.28
C LYS A 151 -3.16 2.11 8.57
N CYS A 152 -2.40 3.18 8.61
CA CYS A 152 -1.75 3.59 9.84
C CYS A 152 -1.76 5.10 10.05
N GLY A 153 -1.33 5.50 11.24
CA GLY A 153 -1.19 6.88 11.64
C GLY A 153 -0.50 6.95 13.00
N GLU A 154 0.81 6.69 13.03
CA GLU A 154 1.54 6.48 14.29
C GLU A 154 1.61 7.74 15.17
N LYS A 155 1.63 8.93 14.56
CA LYS A 155 1.70 10.22 15.27
C LYS A 155 0.44 11.07 15.14
N THR A 156 -0.64 10.49 14.64
CA THR A 156 -1.95 11.17 14.64
C THR A 156 -2.48 11.36 16.06
N ALA A 157 -3.50 12.19 16.22
CA ALA A 157 -4.14 12.38 17.51
C ALA A 157 -4.69 11.06 18.12
N PHE A 158 -5.01 10.10 17.27
CA PHE A 158 -5.44 8.75 17.61
C PHE A 158 -4.60 7.72 16.87
N PRO A 159 -3.43 7.31 17.40
CA PRO A 159 -2.60 6.28 16.75
C PRO A 159 -3.40 5.03 16.43
N HIS A 160 -3.20 4.48 15.23
CA HIS A 160 -3.98 3.34 14.77
C HIS A 160 -3.23 2.52 13.72
N TYR A 161 -3.57 1.21 13.67
CA TYR A 161 -3.00 0.24 12.75
C TYR A 161 -4.10 -0.69 12.24
N GLY A 162 -4.53 -0.43 11.02
CA GLY A 162 -5.56 -1.20 10.33
C GLY A 162 -4.99 -2.14 9.28
N MET A 163 -5.67 -3.25 9.02
CA MET A 163 -5.24 -4.26 8.05
C MET A 163 -6.42 -5.00 7.41
N TRP A 164 -6.26 -5.38 6.15
CA TRP A 164 -7.23 -6.22 5.45
C TRP A 164 -7.16 -7.67 5.92
N ASN A 165 -5.99 -8.29 5.86
CA ASN A 165 -5.74 -9.59 6.46
C ASN A 165 -4.96 -9.41 7.75
N LYS A 166 -5.45 -10.03 8.82
CA LYS A 166 -4.95 -9.82 10.18
C LYS A 166 -3.49 -10.26 10.32
N VAL A 167 -2.68 -9.36 10.88
CA VAL A 167 -1.36 -9.65 11.42
C VAL A 167 -1.51 -9.88 12.92
N ASP A 168 -0.95 -10.97 13.42
CA ASP A 168 -0.99 -11.33 14.84
C ASP A 168 0.43 -11.36 15.41
N THR A 169 0.93 -10.18 15.77
CA THR A 169 2.25 -9.98 16.38
C THR A 169 2.13 -9.18 17.68
N PRO A 170 3.04 -9.38 18.66
CA PRO A 170 2.98 -8.66 19.94
C PRO A 170 3.16 -7.14 19.83
N LYS A 171 3.73 -6.65 18.74
CA LYS A 171 3.98 -5.22 18.45
C LYS A 171 3.60 -4.93 16.99
N PRO A 172 3.30 -3.67 16.64
CA PRO A 172 3.02 -3.29 15.27
C PRO A 172 4.12 -3.73 14.30
N ASP A 173 3.76 -4.56 13.32
CA ASP A 173 4.67 -5.02 12.27
C ASP A 173 3.88 -5.50 11.05
N PHE A 174 3.80 -4.66 10.01
CA PHE A 174 3.14 -5.00 8.76
C PHE A 174 4.02 -5.80 7.79
N HIS A 175 5.35 -5.84 8.03
CA HIS A 175 6.32 -6.53 7.19
C HIS A 175 6.32 -8.06 7.40
N ARG A 176 5.16 -8.68 7.20
CA ARG A 176 4.88 -10.10 7.42
C ARG A 176 4.40 -10.75 6.12
N PRO A 177 5.29 -10.96 5.12
CA PRO A 177 4.89 -11.48 3.82
C PRO A 177 4.29 -12.89 3.87
N GLU A 178 4.56 -13.67 4.92
CA GLU A 178 3.99 -15.00 5.12
C GLU A 178 2.46 -14.98 5.28
N ILE A 179 1.88 -13.84 5.71
CA ILE A 179 0.42 -13.71 5.88
C ILE A 179 -0.28 -13.06 4.69
N PHE A 180 0.47 -12.65 3.65
CA PHE A 180 -0.16 -12.08 2.45
C PHE A 180 -1.09 -13.10 1.82
N LYS A 181 -2.30 -12.65 1.46
CA LYS A 181 -3.26 -13.49 0.76
C LYS A 181 -2.96 -13.51 -0.73
N GLU A 182 -3.19 -14.66 -1.33
CA GLU A 182 -3.20 -14.81 -2.77
C GLU A 182 -4.52 -14.28 -3.33
N ILE A 183 -4.42 -13.48 -4.39
CA ILE A 183 -5.56 -13.04 -5.19
C ILE A 183 -5.27 -13.28 -6.66
N VAL A 184 -6.27 -13.79 -7.39
CA VAL A 184 -6.18 -14.05 -8.83
C VAL A 184 -6.64 -12.81 -9.59
N LEU A 185 -5.89 -12.43 -10.61
CA LEU A 185 -6.14 -11.27 -11.47
C LEU A 185 -6.91 -11.70 -12.74
N ASP A 186 -8.22 -11.88 -12.60
CA ASP A 186 -9.16 -12.35 -13.64
C ASP A 186 -10.01 -11.22 -14.26
#